data_78eb02c8e4dd7c13210d6816ee557f90
#
_entry.id   78eb02c8e4dd7c13210d6816ee557f90
#
_cell.length_a   1.000
_cell.length_b   1.000
_cell.length_c   1.000
_cell.angle_alpha   90.00
_cell.angle_beta   90.00
_cell.angle_gamma   90.00
#
_symmetry.space_group_name_H-M   'P 1'
#
loop_
_entity.id
_entity.type
_entity.pdbx_description
1 polymer ?
#
loop_
_entity_poly.entity_id
_entity_poly.type
_entity_poly.pdbx_seq_one_letter_code
_entity_poly.pdbx_strand_id
1 'polypeptide(L)'
;REEAIDAIRRKVTYALTGFEGKGLSISIRNGNVYVSMDDKLLFRSGSFEIDPNGARAVRDLSEVLAQNPDINVMVEGHTDDVPYRSNGQLKDNLDLSAKRATTVVRLLLENKQIAPSRIIAAGRGESLPVDPAKTSEARAKNRRTEIILTPKLDELMQLMKNEE
;
A
#
# COMPACT_ATOMS: atom_id res chain seq x y z
N ARG A 1 1.60 13.58 18.35
CA ARG A 1 0.77 12.90 17.34
C ARG A 1 1.37 13.03 15.94
N GLU A 2 1.66 14.26 15.51
CA GLU A 2 2.37 14.53 14.25
C GLU A 2 3.78 13.96 14.28
N GLU A 3 4.43 13.99 15.43
CA GLU A 3 5.78 13.44 15.63
C GLU A 3 5.83 11.94 15.40
N ALA A 4 4.82 11.19 15.86
CA ALA A 4 4.76 9.74 15.68
C ALA A 4 4.59 9.37 14.20
N ILE A 5 3.72 10.09 13.48
CA ILE A 5 3.49 9.89 12.05
C ILE A 5 4.73 10.26 11.25
N ASP A 6 5.36 11.35 11.61
CA ASP A 6 6.57 11.83 10.94
C ASP A 6 7.75 10.87 11.16
N ALA A 7 7.84 10.27 12.36
CA ALA A 7 8.84 9.24 12.66
C ALA A 7 8.64 8.00 11.79
N ILE A 8 7.39 7.56 11.60
CA ILE A 8 7.05 6.45 10.71
C ILE A 8 7.47 6.79 9.27
N ARG A 9 7.09 7.97 8.79
CA ARG A 9 7.45 8.43 7.45
C ARG A 9 8.97 8.41 7.24
N ARG A 10 9.75 8.90 8.21
CA ARG A 10 11.21 8.91 8.10
C ARG A 10 11.80 7.51 8.01
N LYS A 11 11.32 6.57 8.84
CA LYS A 11 11.79 5.18 8.83
C LYS A 11 11.49 4.49 7.50
N VAL A 12 10.28 4.70 6.99
CA VAL A 12 9.84 4.12 5.71
C VAL A 12 10.63 4.74 4.56
N THR A 13 10.81 6.06 4.56
CA THR A 13 11.57 6.76 3.53
C THR A 13 13.02 6.25 3.50
N TYR A 14 13.64 6.08 4.64
CA TYR A 14 15.01 5.56 4.73
C TYR A 14 15.10 4.15 4.15
N ALA A 15 14.17 3.26 4.54
CA ALA A 15 14.16 1.87 4.09
C ALA A 15 13.91 1.73 2.59
N LEU A 16 13.13 2.65 2.01
CA LEU A 16 12.69 2.57 0.61
C LEU A 16 13.40 3.58 -0.30
N THR A 17 14.52 4.14 0.14
CA THR A 17 15.26 5.19 -0.60
C THR A 17 15.57 4.76 -2.04
N GLY A 18 15.94 3.50 -2.27
CA GLY A 18 16.29 3.00 -3.60
C GLY A 18 15.11 2.91 -4.58
N PHE A 19 13.88 3.02 -4.09
CA PHE A 19 12.66 2.86 -4.89
C PHE A 19 11.92 4.19 -5.08
N GLU A 20 12.12 5.16 -4.21
CA GLU A 20 11.40 6.44 -4.27
C GLU A 20 11.70 7.16 -5.58
N GLY A 21 10.65 7.63 -6.25
CA GLY A 21 10.76 8.21 -7.58
C GLY A 21 10.85 7.20 -8.71
N LYS A 22 10.90 5.90 -8.40
CA LYS A 22 10.96 4.79 -9.37
C LYS A 22 9.72 3.92 -9.28
N GLY A 23 8.55 4.54 -9.33
CA GLY A 23 7.27 3.85 -9.18
C GLY A 23 6.80 3.75 -7.73
N LEU A 24 7.49 4.40 -6.80
CA LEU A 24 7.12 4.43 -5.39
C LEU A 24 7.20 5.86 -4.88
N SER A 25 6.18 6.28 -4.14
CA SER A 25 6.14 7.58 -3.48
C SER A 25 5.61 7.44 -2.04
N ILE A 26 6.05 8.33 -1.18
CA ILE A 26 5.67 8.33 0.23
C ILE A 26 5.12 9.70 0.56
N SER A 27 3.93 9.73 1.19
CA SER A 27 3.28 10.98 1.57
C SER A 27 2.50 10.82 2.87
N ILE A 28 2.19 11.93 3.50
CA ILE A 28 1.29 11.97 4.66
C ILE A 28 -0.03 12.56 4.21
N ARG A 29 -1.12 11.85 4.44
CA ARG A 29 -2.48 12.30 4.14
C ARG A 29 -3.40 11.88 5.28
N ASN A 30 -4.22 12.81 5.77
CA ASN A 30 -5.23 12.53 6.80
C ASN A 30 -4.66 11.81 8.04
N GLY A 31 -3.44 12.18 8.45
CA GLY A 31 -2.80 11.58 9.63
C GLY A 31 -2.25 10.18 9.43
N ASN A 32 -2.14 9.71 8.19
CA ASN A 32 -1.59 8.39 7.85
C ASN A 32 -0.41 8.54 6.90
N VAL A 33 0.49 7.56 6.92
CA VAL A 33 1.59 7.49 5.96
C VAL A 33 1.13 6.60 4.80
N TYR A 34 1.17 7.15 3.58
CA TYR A 34 0.81 6.44 2.36
C TYR A 34 2.07 6.07 1.60
N VAL A 35 2.26 4.78 1.39
CA VAL A 35 3.29 4.28 0.48
C VAL A 35 2.57 3.84 -0.78
N SER A 36 2.69 4.65 -1.83
CA SER A 36 2.04 4.40 -3.11
C SER A 36 3.01 3.69 -4.04
N MET A 37 2.59 2.58 -4.60
CA MET A 37 3.40 1.79 -5.52
C MET A 37 2.67 1.61 -6.84
N ASP A 38 3.33 2.00 -7.94
CA ASP A 38 2.78 1.83 -9.27
C ASP A 38 2.61 0.35 -9.62
N ASP A 39 1.64 0.08 -10.47
CA ASP A 39 1.40 -1.24 -11.04
C ASP A 39 2.68 -1.81 -11.70
N LYS A 40 3.42 -0.98 -12.44
CA LYS A 40 4.65 -1.40 -13.13
C LYS A 40 5.76 -1.82 -12.17
N LEU A 41 5.83 -1.23 -10.98
CA LEU A 41 6.80 -1.62 -9.97
C LEU A 41 6.42 -2.97 -9.36
N LEU A 42 5.15 -3.14 -9.01
CA LEU A 42 4.69 -4.28 -8.22
C LEU A 42 4.41 -5.53 -9.03
N PHE A 43 3.80 -5.38 -10.23
CA PHE A 43 3.22 -6.52 -10.94
C PHE A 43 3.73 -6.62 -12.36
N ARG A 44 3.78 -7.85 -12.86
CA ARG A 44 3.95 -8.10 -14.29
C ARG A 44 2.71 -7.61 -15.02
N SER A 45 2.90 -7.09 -16.23
CA SER A 45 1.82 -6.47 -17.01
C SER A 45 0.56 -7.33 -17.07
N GLY A 46 -0.59 -6.73 -16.70
CA GLY A 46 -1.89 -7.40 -16.73
C GLY A 46 -2.06 -8.55 -15.75
N SER A 47 -1.16 -8.71 -14.79
CA SER A 47 -1.11 -9.84 -13.87
C SER A 47 -1.27 -9.39 -12.42
N PHE A 48 -1.46 -10.35 -11.53
CA PHE A 48 -1.33 -10.18 -10.08
C PHE A 48 -0.09 -10.89 -9.53
N GLU A 49 0.81 -11.33 -10.42
CA GLU A 49 2.11 -11.87 -10.02
C GLU A 49 3.08 -10.75 -9.72
N ILE A 50 3.76 -10.84 -8.58
CA ILE A 50 4.70 -9.80 -8.13
C ILE A 50 5.97 -9.81 -9.00
N ASP A 51 6.38 -8.62 -9.45
CA ASP A 51 7.67 -8.41 -10.09
C ASP A 51 8.78 -8.48 -9.03
N PRO A 52 9.97 -9.02 -9.36
CA PRO A 52 11.07 -9.10 -8.40
C PRO A 52 11.47 -7.77 -7.75
N ASN A 53 11.42 -6.66 -8.47
CA ASN A 53 11.72 -5.34 -7.90
C ASN A 53 10.63 -4.90 -6.91
N GLY A 54 9.37 -5.15 -7.24
CA GLY A 54 8.26 -4.91 -6.33
C GLY A 54 8.36 -5.76 -5.08
N ALA A 55 8.77 -7.03 -5.22
CA ALA A 55 8.97 -7.92 -4.09
C ALA A 55 10.03 -7.39 -3.14
N ARG A 56 11.14 -6.85 -3.65
CA ARG A 56 12.18 -6.25 -2.81
C ARG A 56 11.66 -5.06 -2.04
N ALA A 57 10.91 -4.17 -2.69
CA ALA A 57 10.33 -3.00 -2.04
C ALA A 57 9.38 -3.42 -0.91
N VAL A 58 8.52 -4.39 -1.16
CA VAL A 58 7.57 -4.89 -0.15
C VAL A 58 8.30 -5.57 1.01
N ARG A 59 9.36 -6.33 0.72
CA ARG A 59 10.17 -6.96 1.77
C ARG A 59 10.90 -5.93 2.62
N ASP A 60 11.45 -4.88 2.02
CA ASP A 60 12.10 -3.80 2.76
C ASP A 60 11.10 -3.10 3.68
N LEU A 61 9.88 -2.85 3.19
CA LEU A 61 8.82 -2.31 4.03
C LEU A 61 8.43 -3.27 5.17
N SER A 62 8.40 -4.57 4.91
CA SER A 62 8.05 -5.56 5.94
C SER A 62 9.02 -5.52 7.13
N GLU A 63 10.30 -5.23 6.88
CA GLU A 63 11.28 -5.09 7.97
C GLU A 63 10.96 -3.92 8.87
N VAL A 64 10.54 -2.79 8.30
CA VAL A 64 10.10 -1.63 9.08
C VAL A 64 8.87 -1.97 9.92
N LEU A 65 7.90 -2.66 9.33
CA LEU A 65 6.68 -3.04 10.03
C LEU A 65 6.93 -4.04 11.15
N ALA A 66 7.86 -4.97 10.96
CA ALA A 66 8.26 -5.92 11.99
C ALA A 66 8.87 -5.22 13.20
N GLN A 67 9.64 -4.17 12.98
CA GLN A 67 10.30 -3.40 14.05
C GLN A 67 9.38 -2.38 14.71
N ASN A 68 8.20 -2.13 14.17
CA ASN A 68 7.27 -1.12 14.67
C ASN A 68 5.87 -1.73 14.83
N PRO A 69 5.67 -2.55 15.88
CA PRO A 69 4.42 -3.33 16.05
C PRO A 69 3.18 -2.48 16.31
N ASP A 70 3.35 -1.19 16.60
CA ASP A 70 2.24 -0.26 16.89
C ASP A 70 1.69 0.42 15.63
N ILE A 71 1.99 -0.13 14.47
CA ILE A 71 1.46 0.36 13.20
C ILE A 71 0.46 -0.66 12.65
N ASN A 72 -0.75 -0.20 12.34
CA ASN A 72 -1.72 -0.96 11.57
C ASN A 72 -1.55 -0.64 10.08
N VAL A 73 -1.85 -1.62 9.24
CA VAL A 73 -1.58 -1.54 7.81
C VAL A 73 -2.84 -1.90 7.03
N MET A 74 -3.21 -1.05 6.06
CA MET A 74 -4.19 -1.40 5.05
C MET A 74 -3.51 -1.41 3.69
N VAL A 75 -3.61 -2.50 2.97
CA VAL A 75 -3.15 -2.60 1.59
C VAL A 75 -4.36 -2.45 0.69
N GLU A 76 -4.40 -1.39 -0.08
CA GLU A 76 -5.56 -0.98 -0.87
C GLU A 76 -5.20 -0.97 -2.35
N GLY A 77 -5.81 -1.89 -3.11
CA GLY A 77 -5.59 -2.00 -4.56
C GLY A 77 -6.52 -1.09 -5.35
N HIS A 78 -5.99 -0.50 -6.42
CA HIS A 78 -6.72 0.37 -7.34
C HIS A 78 -6.42 0.01 -8.79
N THR A 79 -7.43 0.11 -9.63
CA THR A 79 -7.30 -0.08 -11.08
C THR A 79 -7.59 1.23 -11.81
N ASP A 80 -7.32 1.24 -13.11
CA ASP A 80 -7.87 2.27 -14.00
C ASP A 80 -9.33 1.94 -14.36
N ASP A 81 -9.91 2.73 -15.24
CA ASP A 81 -11.30 2.60 -15.67
C ASP A 81 -11.50 1.66 -16.87
N VAL A 82 -10.43 1.08 -17.39
CA VAL A 82 -10.56 0.09 -18.47
C VAL A 82 -11.09 -1.21 -17.89
N PRO A 83 -12.20 -1.74 -18.41
CA PRO A 83 -12.79 -2.96 -17.87
C PRO A 83 -11.81 -4.14 -17.92
N TYR A 84 -11.69 -4.85 -16.81
CA TYR A 84 -10.90 -6.07 -16.76
C TYR A 84 -11.64 -7.19 -17.49
N ARG A 85 -10.93 -7.86 -18.39
CA ARG A 85 -11.49 -9.01 -19.08
C ARG A 85 -11.37 -10.25 -18.23
N SER A 86 -12.52 -10.77 -17.77
CA SER A 86 -12.55 -11.98 -16.96
C SER A 86 -11.97 -13.18 -17.73
N ASN A 87 -11.11 -13.93 -17.04
CA ASN A 87 -10.54 -15.19 -17.54
C ASN A 87 -11.06 -16.40 -16.73
N GLY A 88 -12.17 -16.21 -16.01
CA GLY A 88 -12.82 -17.23 -15.22
C GLY A 88 -12.51 -17.22 -13.73
N GLN A 89 -11.40 -16.65 -13.29
CA GLN A 89 -11.04 -16.55 -11.87
C GLN A 89 -11.47 -15.22 -11.25
N LEU A 90 -11.18 -14.13 -11.94
CA LEU A 90 -11.53 -12.78 -11.49
C LEU A 90 -12.63 -12.25 -12.39
N LYS A 91 -13.63 -11.62 -11.79
CA LYS A 91 -14.82 -11.16 -12.50
C LYS A 91 -14.60 -9.79 -13.15
N ASP A 92 -14.00 -8.86 -12.42
CA ASP A 92 -13.94 -7.44 -12.80
C ASP A 92 -12.76 -6.72 -12.12
N ASN A 93 -12.70 -5.41 -12.28
CA ASN A 93 -11.67 -4.57 -11.64
C ASN A 93 -11.73 -4.64 -10.12
N LEU A 94 -12.90 -4.81 -9.53
CA LEU A 94 -12.99 -4.94 -8.07
C LEU A 94 -12.26 -6.21 -7.60
N ASP A 95 -12.53 -7.34 -8.25
CA ASP A 95 -11.83 -8.60 -7.95
C ASP A 95 -10.32 -8.47 -8.18
N LEU A 96 -9.91 -7.85 -9.31
CA LEU A 96 -8.50 -7.68 -9.63
C LEU A 96 -7.79 -6.85 -8.56
N SER A 97 -8.38 -5.73 -8.14
CA SER A 97 -7.79 -4.87 -7.13
C SER A 97 -7.68 -5.57 -5.78
N ALA A 98 -8.69 -6.34 -5.39
CA ALA A 98 -8.68 -7.12 -4.15
C ALA A 98 -7.62 -8.24 -4.22
N LYS A 99 -7.49 -8.92 -5.35
CA LYS A 99 -6.51 -9.98 -5.55
C LYS A 99 -5.08 -9.43 -5.48
N ARG A 100 -4.85 -8.29 -6.10
CA ARG A 100 -3.53 -7.63 -6.05
C ARG A 100 -3.20 -7.21 -4.61
N ALA A 101 -4.16 -6.68 -3.87
CA ALA A 101 -3.96 -6.33 -2.48
C ALA A 101 -3.62 -7.56 -1.62
N THR A 102 -4.35 -8.66 -1.78
CA THR A 102 -4.06 -9.88 -1.01
C THR A 102 -2.71 -10.48 -1.38
N THR A 103 -2.28 -10.37 -2.62
CA THR A 103 -0.94 -10.81 -3.04
C THR A 103 0.15 -10.06 -2.28
N VAL A 104 0.01 -8.73 -2.17
CA VAL A 104 0.96 -7.89 -1.42
C VAL A 104 0.91 -8.22 0.07
N VAL A 105 -0.29 -8.42 0.64
CA VAL A 105 -0.44 -8.80 2.05
C VAL A 105 0.27 -10.12 2.35
N ARG A 106 0.12 -11.13 1.50
CA ARG A 106 0.81 -12.41 1.69
C ARG A 106 2.32 -12.25 1.67
N LEU A 107 2.83 -11.38 0.80
CA LEU A 107 4.26 -11.10 0.74
C LEU A 107 4.76 -10.41 2.01
N LEU A 108 4.01 -9.42 2.52
CA LEU A 108 4.33 -8.79 3.81
C LEU A 108 4.36 -9.82 4.95
N LEU A 109 3.41 -10.75 4.95
CA LEU A 109 3.27 -11.77 5.99
C LEU A 109 4.27 -12.91 5.88
N GLU A 110 5.10 -12.95 4.84
CA GLU A 110 6.27 -13.84 4.83
C GLU A 110 7.21 -13.51 5.98
N ASN A 111 7.23 -12.25 6.41
CA ASN A 111 7.92 -11.85 7.63
C ASN A 111 7.09 -12.27 8.84
N LYS A 112 7.51 -13.34 9.50
CA LYS A 112 6.76 -13.96 10.61
C LYS A 112 6.72 -13.12 11.87
N GLN A 113 7.49 -12.03 11.94
CA GLN A 113 7.42 -11.08 13.06
C GLN A 113 6.24 -10.12 12.95
N ILE A 114 5.54 -10.12 11.81
CA ILE A 114 4.34 -9.28 11.63
C ILE A 114 3.10 -10.09 11.98
N ALA A 115 2.35 -9.64 12.99
CA ALA A 115 1.08 -10.28 13.35
C ALA A 115 0.05 -10.05 12.24
N PRO A 116 -0.58 -11.11 11.71
CA PRO A 116 -1.59 -10.97 10.63
C PRO A 116 -2.75 -10.05 10.99
N SER A 117 -3.10 -9.95 12.27
CA SER A 117 -4.18 -9.08 12.74
C SER A 117 -3.93 -7.59 12.52
N ARG A 118 -2.70 -7.19 12.20
CA ARG A 118 -2.33 -5.81 11.93
C ARG A 118 -2.64 -5.36 10.50
N ILE A 119 -2.92 -6.31 9.58
CA ILE A 119 -2.98 -6.01 8.15
C ILE A 119 -4.34 -6.34 7.58
N ILE A 120 -4.87 -5.38 6.82
CA ILE A 120 -6.13 -5.52 6.07
C ILE A 120 -5.83 -5.41 4.59
N ALA A 121 -6.41 -6.29 3.77
CA ALA A 121 -6.41 -6.19 2.32
C ALA A 121 -7.74 -5.58 1.87
N ALA A 122 -7.70 -4.62 0.95
CA ALA A 122 -8.88 -3.96 0.43
C ALA A 122 -8.78 -3.75 -1.09
N GLY A 123 -9.90 -3.85 -1.78
CA GLY A 123 -9.99 -3.57 -3.21
C GLY A 123 -10.95 -2.42 -3.46
N ARG A 124 -10.50 -1.41 -4.20
CA ARG A 124 -11.32 -0.25 -4.59
C ARG A 124 -11.80 -0.33 -6.05
N GLY A 125 -11.25 -1.26 -6.83
CA GLY A 125 -11.50 -1.24 -8.27
C GLY A 125 -11.08 0.09 -8.89
N GLU A 126 -11.92 0.65 -9.74
CA GLU A 126 -11.70 1.94 -10.40
C GLU A 126 -12.32 3.14 -9.66
N SER A 127 -12.91 2.91 -8.48
CA SER A 127 -13.80 3.87 -7.83
C SER A 127 -13.13 5.11 -7.25
N LEU A 128 -11.80 5.10 -7.12
CA LEU A 128 -11.08 6.19 -6.46
C LEU A 128 -9.85 6.61 -7.29
N PRO A 129 -10.07 7.25 -8.45
CA PRO A 129 -8.95 7.64 -9.30
C PRO A 129 -8.14 8.79 -8.69
N VAL A 130 -6.82 8.75 -8.89
CA VAL A 130 -5.94 9.89 -8.59
C VAL A 130 -6.20 11.01 -9.59
N ASP A 131 -6.42 10.63 -10.85
CA ASP A 131 -6.68 11.56 -11.96
C ASP A 131 -7.86 11.00 -12.77
N PRO A 132 -9.01 11.72 -12.82
CA PRO A 132 -10.20 11.22 -13.51
C PRO A 132 -10.13 11.31 -15.03
N ALA A 133 -9.08 11.88 -15.61
CA ALA A 133 -8.95 12.02 -17.04
C ALA A 133 -8.87 10.64 -17.74
N LYS A 134 -9.39 10.57 -18.96
CA LYS A 134 -9.43 9.33 -19.75
C LYS A 134 -8.20 9.22 -20.66
N THR A 135 -7.04 9.53 -20.11
CA THR A 135 -5.76 9.48 -20.85
C THR A 135 -4.92 8.31 -20.37
N SER A 136 -3.97 7.87 -21.17
CA SER A 136 -3.05 6.81 -20.76
C SER A 136 -2.18 7.22 -19.58
N GLU A 137 -1.84 8.49 -19.47
CA GLU A 137 -1.07 9.04 -18.34
C GLU A 137 -1.86 8.99 -17.04
N ALA A 138 -3.13 9.40 -17.07
CA ALA A 138 -4.01 9.34 -15.90
C ALA A 138 -4.24 7.90 -15.47
N ARG A 139 -4.51 7.01 -16.43
CA ARG A 139 -4.75 5.59 -16.15
C ARG A 139 -3.53 4.93 -15.50
N ALA A 140 -2.32 5.29 -15.95
CA ALA A 140 -1.10 4.77 -15.34
C ALA A 140 -0.98 5.16 -13.86
N LYS A 141 -1.37 6.39 -13.51
CA LYS A 141 -1.39 6.86 -12.12
C LYS A 141 -2.45 6.15 -11.28
N ASN A 142 -3.58 5.84 -11.91
CA ASN A 142 -4.70 5.19 -11.21
C ASN A 142 -4.40 3.72 -10.91
N ARG A 143 -3.61 3.04 -11.74
CA ARG A 143 -3.17 1.65 -11.50
C ARG A 143 -2.08 1.65 -10.43
N ARG A 144 -2.49 1.48 -9.19
CA ARG A 144 -1.58 1.54 -8.04
C ARG A 144 -2.04 0.69 -6.89
N THR A 145 -1.14 0.45 -5.96
CA THR A 145 -1.46 -0.10 -4.65
C THR A 145 -1.01 0.91 -3.60
N GLU A 146 -1.91 1.27 -2.70
CA GLU A 146 -1.61 2.15 -1.59
C GLU A 146 -1.42 1.30 -0.34
N ILE A 147 -0.26 1.41 0.30
CA ILE A 147 -0.02 0.79 1.59
C ILE A 147 -0.14 1.90 2.63
N ILE A 148 -1.19 1.82 3.45
CA ILE A 148 -1.59 2.89 4.36
C ILE A 148 -1.19 2.49 5.77
N LEU A 149 -0.31 3.25 6.37
CA LEU A 149 0.25 3.00 7.69
C LEU A 149 -0.39 3.95 8.70
N THR A 150 -1.01 3.37 9.72
CA THR A 150 -1.76 4.12 10.73
C THR A 150 -1.25 3.74 12.11
N PRO A 151 -0.90 4.70 12.98
CA PRO A 151 -0.63 4.40 14.38
C PRO A 151 -1.86 3.76 15.02
N LYS A 152 -1.67 2.79 15.90
CA LYS A 152 -2.79 2.18 16.61
C LYS A 152 -3.55 3.21 17.41
N LEU A 153 -4.88 3.07 17.46
CA LEU A 153 -5.78 4.00 18.15
C LEU A 153 -5.44 4.16 19.63
N ASP A 154 -5.04 3.07 20.29
CA ASP A 154 -4.68 3.09 21.71
C ASP A 154 -3.50 4.02 21.96
N GLU A 155 -2.52 4.03 21.07
CA GLU A 155 -1.37 4.91 21.16
C GLU A 155 -1.78 6.37 20.97
N LEU A 156 -2.65 6.64 20.01
CA LEU A 156 -3.20 7.98 19.79
C LEU A 156 -3.95 8.48 21.02
N MET A 157 -4.75 7.62 21.66
CA MET A 157 -5.48 7.97 22.88
C MET A 157 -4.53 8.23 24.05
N GLN A 158 -3.46 7.48 24.18
CA GLN A 158 -2.44 7.71 25.21
C GLN A 158 -1.73 9.05 24.99
N LEU A 159 -1.38 9.37 23.75
CA LEU A 159 -0.79 10.66 23.42
C LEU A 159 -1.71 11.82 23.72
N MET A 160 -3.01 11.67 23.48
CA MET A 160 -4.00 12.68 23.80
C MET A 160 -4.15 12.89 25.33
N LYS A 161 -4.03 11.83 26.12
CA LYS A 161 -4.07 11.91 27.59
C LYS A 161 -2.84 12.62 28.16
N ASN A 162 -1.69 12.49 27.54
CA ASN A 162 -0.45 13.11 27.99
C ASN A 162 -0.38 14.60 27.66
N GLU A 163 -1.28 15.12 26.82
CA GLU A 163 -1.39 16.54 26.49
C GLU A 163 -2.32 17.32 27.44
N GLU A 164 -3.05 16.63 28.34
CA GLU A 164 -3.89 17.22 29.38
C GLU A 164 -3.07 17.40 30.69
#